data_e0b8aff5e458d28dd8ba8365aea73555
#
_entry.id   e0b8aff5e458d28dd8ba8365aea73555
#
_cell.length_a   1.000
_cell.length_b   1.000
_cell.length_c   1.000
_cell.angle_alpha   90.00
_cell.angle_beta   90.00
_cell.angle_gamma   90.00
#
_symmetry.space_group_name_H-M   'P 1'
#
loop_
_entity.id
_entity.type
_entity.pdbx_description
1 polymer ?
#
loop_
_entity_poly.entity_id
_entity_poly.type
_entity_poly.pdbx_seq_one_letter_code
_entity_poly.pdbx_strand_id
1 'polypeptide(L)'
;MSKASIDAVQALRGIAALAVVFWHASRYLGPYGSGIGGLVFAPGAAMGVDLFFLISGFIMFHTTRSGDGSWRAFADFAIKRAARIWPVWIIALICYLLLRIDASYFTDPVKLGWLAHSLLLIPTAGAPSDVPPVYGVPVLGVGWTLNYEMYFYAFFGLAMLCGRWRWPAFVAWLVATLVLIPLATGRLDQASGAWIILEPSNGYAFANRYLGLMTNGLILLFAAGVAIGAIYHSRWAIANVLLLRILAVAAVGAVLLQYALHFHVWHGIGHWGLSLTPLLLVVLMLHKSENIRLPRWLIYLGDISFSLYLLHPTIQEGFDVVLGGVLPNFLRTGFTALIVTTLLSILAAAASYHILERGLCEYVRRRLRHWVLGKPDDAAVALPKPA
;
A
#
# COMPACT_ATOMS: atom_id res chain seq x y z
N MET A 1 3.00 13.97 -24.16
CA MET A 1 1.92 14.32 -23.20
C MET A 1 2.35 13.80 -21.83
N SER A 2 2.66 14.67 -20.89
CA SER A 2 2.94 14.31 -19.52
C SER A 2 1.73 13.54 -18.98
N LYS A 3 1.95 12.34 -18.40
CA LYS A 3 0.89 11.62 -17.70
C LYS A 3 0.53 12.46 -16.49
N ALA A 4 -0.49 13.30 -16.59
CA ALA A 4 -1.00 14.05 -15.46
C ALA A 4 -1.30 13.05 -14.34
N SER A 5 -0.70 13.23 -13.20
CA SER A 5 -1.09 12.51 -11.99
C SER A 5 -2.55 12.88 -11.71
N ILE A 6 -3.36 11.90 -11.37
CA ILE A 6 -4.74 12.18 -10.98
C ILE A 6 -4.68 12.74 -9.56
N ASP A 7 -4.85 14.07 -9.43
CA ASP A 7 -4.69 14.80 -8.15
C ASP A 7 -5.55 14.20 -7.02
N ALA A 8 -6.76 13.73 -7.37
CA ALA A 8 -7.63 13.06 -6.42
C ALA A 8 -7.02 11.76 -5.85
N VAL A 9 -6.31 11.00 -6.69
CA VAL A 9 -5.61 9.79 -6.23
C VAL A 9 -4.45 10.15 -5.31
N GLN A 10 -3.70 11.20 -5.63
CA GLN A 10 -2.61 11.65 -4.75
C GLN A 10 -3.14 12.13 -3.40
N ALA A 11 -4.22 12.92 -3.38
CA ALA A 11 -4.84 13.36 -2.14
C ALA A 11 -5.27 12.17 -1.25
N LEU A 12 -5.94 11.19 -1.84
CA LEU A 12 -6.37 9.98 -1.11
C LEU A 12 -5.17 9.17 -0.58
N ARG A 13 -4.08 9.07 -1.34
CA ARG A 13 -2.84 8.42 -0.87
C ARG A 13 -2.22 9.16 0.31
N GLY A 14 -2.24 10.48 0.30
CA GLY A 14 -1.74 11.29 1.40
C GLY A 14 -2.53 11.06 2.69
N ILE A 15 -3.85 11.05 2.59
CA ILE A 15 -4.76 10.74 3.71
C ILE A 15 -4.50 9.31 4.23
N ALA A 16 -4.39 8.34 3.33
CA ALA A 16 -4.11 6.95 3.69
C ALA A 16 -2.80 6.80 4.48
N ALA A 17 -1.72 7.45 4.01
CA ALA A 17 -0.43 7.42 4.70
C ALA A 17 -0.50 8.03 6.10
N LEU A 18 -1.13 9.21 6.23
CA LEU A 18 -1.29 9.87 7.53
C LEU A 18 -2.10 9.03 8.52
N ALA A 19 -3.18 8.39 8.06
CA ALA A 19 -3.99 7.52 8.92
C ALA A 19 -3.14 6.40 9.54
N VAL A 20 -2.27 5.76 8.74
CA VAL A 20 -1.35 4.71 9.21
C VAL A 20 -0.29 5.29 10.16
N VAL A 21 0.27 6.46 9.84
CA VAL A 21 1.28 7.12 10.71
C VAL A 21 0.69 7.47 12.06
N PHE A 22 -0.51 8.05 12.09
CA PHE A 22 -1.20 8.39 13.35
C PHE A 22 -1.51 7.14 14.19
N TRP A 23 -1.94 6.04 13.55
CA TRP A 23 -2.12 4.78 14.26
C TRP A 23 -0.83 4.32 14.94
N HIS A 24 0.29 4.27 14.23
CA HIS A 24 1.56 3.84 14.81
C HIS A 24 2.09 4.83 15.86
N ALA A 25 1.85 6.11 15.69
CA ALA A 25 2.19 7.14 16.70
C ALA A 25 1.26 7.13 17.91
N SER A 26 0.08 6.51 17.83
CA SER A 26 -0.86 6.42 18.97
C SER A 26 -0.30 5.65 20.17
N ARG A 27 0.77 4.88 19.98
CA ARG A 27 1.51 4.22 21.07
C ARG A 27 2.03 5.19 22.13
N TYR A 28 2.23 6.46 21.78
CA TYR A 28 2.62 7.50 22.74
C TYR A 28 1.47 7.95 23.64
N LEU A 29 0.22 7.62 23.32
CA LEU A 29 -0.96 7.93 24.11
C LEU A 29 -1.33 6.81 25.10
N GLY A 30 -0.67 5.65 25.01
CA GLY A 30 -0.91 4.46 25.82
C GLY A 30 -0.67 3.16 25.05
N PRO A 31 -0.94 2.01 25.62
CA PRO A 31 -0.82 0.73 24.92
C PRO A 31 -1.65 0.71 23.63
N TYR A 32 -1.14 0.05 22.59
CA TYR A 32 -1.86 -0.05 21.31
C TYR A 32 -3.29 -0.57 21.50
N GLY A 33 -4.23 0.08 20.80
CA GLY A 33 -5.63 -0.31 20.83
C GLY A 33 -6.39 0.06 22.11
N SER A 34 -5.74 0.72 23.07
CA SER A 34 -6.38 1.13 24.33
C SER A 34 -6.57 2.65 24.43
N GLY A 35 -7.47 3.05 25.33
CA GLY A 35 -7.74 4.45 25.63
C GLY A 35 -8.09 5.29 24.39
N ILE A 36 -7.76 6.57 24.46
CA ILE A 36 -8.05 7.52 23.37
C ILE A 36 -7.27 7.18 22.07
N GLY A 37 -6.07 6.59 22.20
CA GLY A 37 -5.28 6.15 21.06
C GLY A 37 -5.97 5.05 20.24
N GLY A 38 -6.51 4.03 20.92
CA GLY A 38 -7.31 2.98 20.30
C GLY A 38 -8.61 3.50 19.72
N LEU A 39 -9.34 4.29 20.50
CA LEU A 39 -10.63 4.82 20.07
C LEU A 39 -10.52 5.71 18.82
N VAL A 40 -9.54 6.60 18.77
CA VAL A 40 -9.45 7.62 17.72
C VAL A 40 -8.64 7.14 16.51
N PHE A 41 -7.57 6.35 16.69
CA PHE A 41 -6.63 6.09 15.60
C PHE A 41 -6.63 4.64 15.09
N ALA A 42 -7.14 3.66 15.87
CA ALA A 42 -7.13 2.26 15.46
C ALA A 42 -7.84 2.00 14.10
N PRO A 43 -9.03 2.57 13.84
CA PRO A 43 -9.69 2.36 12.55
C PRO A 43 -8.86 2.83 11.34
N GLY A 44 -8.05 3.88 11.54
CA GLY A 44 -7.25 4.48 10.48
C GLY A 44 -6.14 3.57 9.93
N ALA A 45 -5.64 2.62 10.72
CA ALA A 45 -4.60 1.69 10.29
C ALA A 45 -5.05 0.85 9.09
N ALA A 46 -6.14 0.11 9.25
CA ALA A 46 -6.70 -0.73 8.22
C ALA A 46 -7.24 0.10 7.05
N MET A 47 -7.94 1.21 7.33
CA MET A 47 -8.44 2.14 6.32
C MET A 47 -7.33 2.60 5.36
N GLY A 48 -6.19 3.03 5.90
CA GLY A 48 -5.09 3.54 5.08
C GLY A 48 -4.50 2.46 4.17
N VAL A 49 -4.27 1.25 4.69
CA VAL A 49 -3.73 0.12 3.92
C VAL A 49 -4.71 -0.32 2.83
N ASP A 50 -5.99 -0.48 3.16
CA ASP A 50 -7.01 -0.93 2.21
C ASP A 50 -7.19 0.07 1.07
N LEU A 51 -7.13 1.37 1.39
CA LEU A 51 -7.16 2.41 0.37
C LEU A 51 -5.93 2.37 -0.54
N PHE A 52 -4.73 2.08 -0.01
CA PHE A 52 -3.54 1.87 -0.83
C PHE A 52 -3.69 0.67 -1.78
N PHE A 53 -4.27 -0.44 -1.34
CA PHE A 53 -4.50 -1.60 -2.19
C PHE A 53 -5.50 -1.31 -3.31
N LEU A 54 -6.62 -0.65 -3.01
CA LEU A 54 -7.59 -0.18 -4.01
C LEU A 54 -6.93 0.74 -5.05
N ILE A 55 -6.17 1.74 -4.59
CA ILE A 55 -5.47 2.69 -5.47
C ILE A 55 -4.40 1.96 -6.30
N SER A 56 -3.69 0.99 -5.73
CA SER A 56 -2.68 0.22 -6.46
C SER A 56 -3.32 -0.55 -7.61
N GLY A 57 -4.43 -1.24 -7.37
CA GLY A 57 -5.20 -1.91 -8.43
C GLY A 57 -5.66 -0.96 -9.52
N PHE A 58 -6.20 0.20 -9.16
CA PHE A 58 -6.60 1.25 -10.11
C PHE A 58 -5.42 1.73 -10.98
N ILE A 59 -4.28 2.04 -10.36
CA ILE A 59 -3.07 2.50 -11.06
C ILE A 59 -2.54 1.41 -11.99
N MET A 60 -2.60 0.13 -11.59
CA MET A 60 -2.22 -0.98 -12.44
C MET A 60 -3.02 -0.96 -13.75
N PHE A 61 -4.34 -0.94 -13.66
CA PHE A 61 -5.19 -0.86 -14.85
C PHE A 61 -4.89 0.40 -15.66
N HIS A 62 -4.88 1.56 -15.02
CA HIS A 62 -4.70 2.87 -15.65
C HIS A 62 -3.40 2.95 -16.47
N THR A 63 -2.30 2.42 -15.93
CA THR A 63 -0.97 2.52 -16.56
C THR A 63 -0.69 1.45 -17.60
N THR A 64 -1.41 0.32 -17.60
CA THR A 64 -1.15 -0.83 -18.46
C THR A 64 -2.25 -1.11 -19.49
N ARG A 65 -3.34 -0.35 -19.49
CA ARG A 65 -4.50 -0.60 -20.34
C ARG A 65 -4.18 -0.71 -21.85
N SER A 66 -3.17 0.02 -22.31
CA SER A 66 -2.71 0.04 -23.70
C SER A 66 -1.54 -0.92 -23.96
N GLY A 67 -1.23 -1.83 -23.03
CA GLY A 67 -0.18 -2.82 -23.20
C GLY A 67 -0.56 -3.83 -24.29
N ASP A 68 0.42 -4.18 -25.14
CA ASP A 68 0.28 -5.05 -26.31
C ASP A 68 0.42 -6.55 -25.98
N GLY A 69 0.63 -6.92 -24.71
CA GLY A 69 0.87 -8.30 -24.28
C GLY A 69 2.30 -8.81 -24.55
N SER A 70 3.20 -7.97 -25.03
CA SER A 70 4.57 -8.35 -25.31
C SER A 70 5.40 -8.54 -24.04
N TRP A 71 6.48 -9.35 -24.15
CA TRP A 71 7.51 -9.45 -23.12
C TRP A 71 8.10 -8.09 -22.76
N ARG A 72 8.24 -7.20 -23.75
CA ARG A 72 8.78 -5.85 -23.53
C ARG A 72 7.86 -5.01 -22.65
N ALA A 73 6.53 -5.11 -22.84
CA ALA A 73 5.56 -4.42 -22.00
C ALA A 73 5.58 -4.96 -20.58
N PHE A 74 5.67 -6.28 -20.40
CA PHE A 74 5.83 -6.93 -19.10
C PHE A 74 7.13 -6.48 -18.41
N ALA A 75 8.27 -6.55 -19.11
CA ALA A 75 9.55 -6.18 -18.52
C ALA A 75 9.60 -4.68 -18.13
N ASP A 76 9.05 -3.78 -18.97
CA ASP A 76 8.92 -2.34 -18.64
C ASP A 76 8.06 -2.11 -17.40
N PHE A 77 6.96 -2.85 -17.28
CA PHE A 77 6.11 -2.85 -16.10
C PHE A 77 6.87 -3.32 -14.85
N ALA A 78 7.52 -4.50 -14.92
CA ALA A 78 8.26 -5.08 -13.80
C ALA A 78 9.41 -4.17 -13.33
N ILE A 79 10.18 -3.62 -14.26
CA ILE A 79 11.27 -2.68 -13.97
C ILE A 79 10.73 -1.43 -13.25
N LYS A 80 9.62 -0.85 -13.73
CA LYS A 80 9.03 0.34 -13.09
C LYS A 80 8.60 0.06 -11.66
N ARG A 81 8.05 -1.12 -11.37
CA ARG A 81 7.61 -1.50 -10.02
C ARG A 81 8.81 -1.81 -9.12
N ALA A 82 9.73 -2.63 -9.59
CA ALA A 82 10.96 -2.96 -8.88
C ALA A 82 11.77 -1.71 -8.51
N ALA A 83 12.07 -0.88 -9.48
CA ALA A 83 12.85 0.34 -9.28
C ALA A 83 12.15 1.38 -8.37
N ARG A 84 10.82 1.32 -8.26
CA ARG A 84 10.08 2.19 -7.34
C ARG A 84 10.16 1.72 -5.88
N ILE A 85 10.13 0.39 -5.66
CA ILE A 85 9.95 -0.17 -4.31
C ILE A 85 11.31 -0.48 -3.67
N TRP A 86 12.13 -1.29 -4.33
CA TRP A 86 13.33 -1.87 -3.69
C TRP A 86 14.33 -0.85 -3.16
N PRO A 87 14.70 0.23 -3.88
CA PRO A 87 15.73 1.13 -3.37
C PRO A 87 15.32 1.82 -2.05
N VAL A 88 14.08 2.31 -1.97
CA VAL A 88 13.58 2.96 -0.74
C VAL A 88 13.39 1.94 0.36
N TRP A 89 12.86 0.75 0.03
CA TRP A 89 12.65 -0.34 0.97
C TRP A 89 13.95 -0.80 1.64
N ILE A 90 14.98 -1.08 0.84
CA ILE A 90 16.27 -1.54 1.35
C ILE A 90 16.90 -0.49 2.27
N ILE A 91 16.86 0.78 1.88
CA ILE A 91 17.40 1.88 2.69
C ILE A 91 16.60 2.01 4.01
N ALA A 92 15.28 1.97 3.96
CA ALA A 92 14.44 2.03 5.15
C ALA A 92 14.73 0.86 6.11
N LEU A 93 14.88 -0.37 5.58
CA LEU A 93 15.21 -1.56 6.34
C LEU A 93 16.61 -1.46 6.98
N ILE A 94 17.61 -0.99 6.24
CA ILE A 94 18.98 -0.78 6.78
C ILE A 94 18.93 0.27 7.89
N CYS A 95 18.28 1.41 7.69
CA CYS A 95 18.16 2.44 8.72
C CYS A 95 17.48 1.90 9.98
N TYR A 96 16.43 1.11 9.83
CA TYR A 96 15.72 0.48 10.95
C TYR A 96 16.61 -0.49 11.74
N LEU A 97 17.39 -1.34 11.03
CA LEU A 97 18.33 -2.28 11.67
C LEU A 97 19.44 -1.57 12.41
N LEU A 98 19.99 -0.49 11.85
CA LEU A 98 21.04 0.29 12.47
C LEU A 98 20.57 0.97 13.77
N LEU A 99 19.30 1.37 13.85
CA LEU A 99 18.74 1.97 15.07
C LEU A 99 18.54 0.92 16.17
N ARG A 100 18.17 -0.30 15.84
CA ARG A 100 17.93 -1.35 16.82
C ARG A 100 19.19 -2.01 17.36
N ILE A 101 20.33 -1.88 16.66
CA ILE A 101 21.67 -2.41 17.04
C ILE A 101 21.60 -3.89 17.48
N ASP A 102 20.74 -4.67 16.85
CA ASP A 102 20.58 -6.11 17.17
C ASP A 102 21.47 -6.95 16.23
N ALA A 103 22.73 -7.17 16.66
CA ALA A 103 23.69 -7.99 15.91
C ALA A 103 23.21 -9.44 15.69
N SER A 104 22.23 -9.91 16.46
CA SER A 104 21.69 -11.26 16.31
C SER A 104 21.02 -11.52 14.96
N TYR A 105 20.61 -10.48 14.25
CA TYR A 105 20.14 -10.62 12.86
C TYR A 105 21.21 -11.17 11.91
N PHE A 106 22.49 -11.09 12.27
CA PHE A 106 23.60 -11.58 11.45
C PHE A 106 24.24 -12.87 11.99
N THR A 107 23.96 -13.23 13.25
CA THR A 107 24.55 -14.39 13.92
C THR A 107 23.57 -15.54 14.16
N ASP A 108 22.28 -15.24 14.29
CA ASP A 108 21.22 -16.24 14.42
C ASP A 108 20.69 -16.64 13.04
N PRO A 109 20.81 -17.93 12.62
CA PRO A 109 20.35 -18.40 11.31
C PRO A 109 18.85 -18.15 11.06
N VAL A 110 18.01 -18.16 12.10
CA VAL A 110 16.57 -17.91 11.98
C VAL A 110 16.31 -16.44 11.66
N LYS A 111 16.94 -15.53 12.42
CA LYS A 111 16.83 -14.08 12.18
C LYS A 111 17.46 -13.66 10.85
N LEU A 112 18.57 -14.29 10.45
CA LEU A 112 19.16 -14.10 9.13
C LEU A 112 18.19 -14.50 8.01
N GLY A 113 17.47 -15.61 8.20
CA GLY A 113 16.38 -16.02 7.30
C GLY A 113 15.26 -14.96 7.23
N TRP A 114 14.85 -14.39 8.36
CA TRP A 114 13.85 -13.30 8.37
C TRP A 114 14.34 -12.05 7.64
N LEU A 115 15.61 -11.71 7.82
CA LEU A 115 16.23 -10.59 7.12
C LEU A 115 16.28 -10.83 5.61
N ALA A 116 16.70 -12.01 5.16
CA ALA A 116 16.73 -12.37 3.75
C ALA A 116 15.34 -12.31 3.11
N HIS A 117 14.32 -12.85 3.78
CA HIS A 117 12.94 -12.77 3.33
C HIS A 117 12.45 -11.31 3.28
N SER A 118 12.77 -10.51 4.29
CA SER A 118 12.42 -9.08 4.29
C SER A 118 13.07 -8.32 3.14
N LEU A 119 14.35 -8.55 2.86
CA LEU A 119 15.05 -7.93 1.72
C LEU A 119 14.39 -8.26 0.38
N LEU A 120 13.96 -9.50 0.21
CA LEU A 120 13.35 -10.00 -1.03
C LEU A 120 11.85 -9.72 -1.12
N LEU A 121 11.23 -9.14 -0.07
CA LEU A 121 9.79 -8.95 0.04
C LEU A 121 9.01 -10.27 -0.11
N ILE A 122 9.53 -11.31 0.53
CA ILE A 122 8.95 -12.65 0.59
C ILE A 122 8.28 -12.85 1.96
N PRO A 123 7.13 -13.56 2.05
CA PRO A 123 6.50 -13.86 3.32
C PRO A 123 7.45 -14.48 4.34
N THR A 124 7.59 -13.89 5.52
CA THR A 124 8.50 -14.34 6.57
C THR A 124 7.91 -15.46 7.43
N ALA A 125 8.78 -16.18 8.15
CA ALA A 125 8.36 -17.12 9.18
C ALA A 125 8.00 -16.35 10.46
N GLY A 126 6.74 -16.39 10.85
CA GLY A 126 6.28 -15.91 12.15
C GLY A 126 5.22 -16.84 12.70
N ALA A 127 4.82 -16.65 13.95
CA ALA A 127 3.62 -17.30 14.45
C ALA A 127 2.42 -16.90 13.58
N PRO A 128 1.49 -17.83 13.27
CA PRO A 128 0.23 -17.48 12.66
C PRO A 128 -0.42 -16.34 13.47
N SER A 129 -0.93 -15.34 12.81
CA SER A 129 -1.64 -14.22 13.41
C SER A 129 -3.08 -14.22 12.92
N ASP A 130 -4.02 -13.94 13.79
CA ASP A 130 -5.44 -13.79 13.44
C ASP A 130 -5.71 -12.50 12.67
N VAL A 131 -4.71 -11.64 12.57
CA VAL A 131 -4.76 -10.39 11.80
C VAL A 131 -3.67 -10.39 10.73
N PRO A 132 -3.83 -9.70 9.60
CA PRO A 132 -2.76 -9.54 8.63
C PRO A 132 -1.49 -8.95 9.26
N PRO A 133 -0.32 -9.48 8.88
CA PRO A 133 -0.09 -10.61 7.99
C PRO A 133 -0.27 -11.95 8.70
N VAL A 134 -1.11 -12.80 8.15
CA VAL A 134 -1.41 -14.16 8.69
C VAL A 134 -0.23 -15.14 8.61
N TYR A 135 0.88 -14.75 8.01
CA TYR A 135 2.06 -15.59 7.79
C TYR A 135 3.30 -15.14 8.57
N GLY A 136 3.24 -14.02 9.26
CA GLY A 136 4.35 -13.46 10.05
C GLY A 136 4.82 -12.08 9.58
N VAL A 137 5.38 -11.32 10.50
CA VAL A 137 5.75 -9.91 10.29
C VAL A 137 7.19 -9.81 9.79
N PRO A 138 7.49 -9.03 8.74
CA PRO A 138 8.86 -8.73 8.31
C PRO A 138 9.65 -7.97 9.38
N VAL A 139 10.99 -7.93 9.24
CA VAL A 139 11.88 -7.20 10.15
C VAL A 139 11.47 -5.74 10.31
N LEU A 140 11.17 -5.04 9.23
CA LEU A 140 10.47 -3.76 9.26
C LEU A 140 8.98 -4.03 9.05
N GLY A 141 8.20 -3.96 10.12
CA GLY A 141 6.84 -4.46 10.21
C GLY A 141 5.93 -4.07 9.04
N VAL A 142 5.90 -2.81 8.64
CA VAL A 142 5.04 -2.30 7.55
C VAL A 142 5.29 -2.96 6.18
N GLY A 143 6.41 -3.66 6.02
CA GLY A 143 6.74 -4.40 4.79
C GLY A 143 5.79 -5.54 4.45
N TRP A 144 4.95 -5.98 5.39
CA TRP A 144 3.96 -7.03 5.09
C TRP A 144 3.01 -6.64 3.95
N THR A 145 2.66 -5.37 3.83
CA THR A 145 1.81 -4.88 2.74
C THR A 145 2.52 -4.94 1.40
N LEU A 146 3.84 -4.73 1.39
CA LEU A 146 4.63 -4.86 0.18
C LEU A 146 4.71 -6.31 -0.31
N ASN A 147 4.63 -7.31 0.57
CA ASN A 147 4.55 -8.71 0.15
C ASN A 147 3.29 -8.96 -0.69
N TYR A 148 2.12 -8.44 -0.26
CA TYR A 148 0.88 -8.48 -1.05
C TYR A 148 1.01 -7.70 -2.35
N GLU A 149 1.61 -6.53 -2.30
CA GLU A 149 1.80 -5.67 -3.47
C GLU A 149 2.71 -6.36 -4.51
N MET A 150 3.83 -6.96 -4.09
CA MET A 150 4.73 -7.70 -4.97
C MET A 150 4.09 -8.94 -5.58
N TYR A 151 3.35 -9.71 -4.77
CA TYR A 151 2.57 -10.83 -5.25
C TYR A 151 1.58 -10.38 -6.32
N PHE A 152 0.80 -9.33 -6.05
CA PHE A 152 -0.17 -8.80 -7.00
C PHE A 152 0.50 -8.32 -8.29
N TYR A 153 1.64 -7.62 -8.20
CA TYR A 153 2.40 -7.18 -9.37
C TYR A 153 2.90 -8.35 -10.21
N ALA A 154 3.39 -9.42 -9.58
CA ALA A 154 3.85 -10.60 -10.30
C ALA A 154 2.73 -11.23 -11.12
N PHE A 155 1.58 -11.52 -10.50
CA PHE A 155 0.47 -12.17 -11.19
C PHE A 155 -0.24 -11.26 -12.19
N PHE A 156 -0.40 -9.99 -11.88
CA PHE A 156 -0.93 -9.02 -12.84
C PHE A 156 0.00 -8.88 -14.05
N GLY A 157 1.31 -8.83 -13.81
CA GLY A 157 2.31 -8.80 -14.88
C GLY A 157 2.27 -10.06 -15.75
N LEU A 158 2.18 -11.25 -15.14
CA LEU A 158 2.04 -12.51 -15.87
C LEU A 158 0.74 -12.54 -16.69
N ALA A 159 -0.37 -12.05 -16.14
CA ALA A 159 -1.62 -11.94 -16.89
C ALA A 159 -1.48 -11.01 -18.12
N MET A 160 -0.63 -9.96 -18.05
CA MET A 160 -0.37 -9.10 -19.21
C MET A 160 0.22 -9.87 -20.39
N LEU A 161 1.04 -10.91 -20.16
CA LEU A 161 1.63 -11.76 -21.22
C LEU A 161 0.58 -12.55 -21.98
N CYS A 162 -0.61 -12.75 -21.42
CA CYS A 162 -1.72 -13.40 -22.11
C CYS A 162 -2.38 -12.53 -23.20
N GLY A 163 -1.90 -11.31 -23.44
CA GLY A 163 -2.37 -10.41 -24.48
C GLY A 163 -3.87 -10.12 -24.38
N ARG A 164 -4.66 -10.51 -25.40
CA ARG A 164 -6.13 -10.33 -25.41
C ARG A 164 -6.84 -11.10 -24.29
N TRP A 165 -6.23 -12.18 -23.79
CA TRP A 165 -6.76 -13.02 -22.73
C TRP A 165 -6.37 -12.57 -21.31
N ARG A 166 -5.72 -11.43 -21.17
CA ARG A 166 -5.20 -10.95 -19.86
C ARG A 166 -6.28 -10.85 -18.79
N TRP A 167 -7.49 -10.42 -19.14
CA TRP A 167 -8.57 -10.28 -18.14
C TRP A 167 -9.18 -11.63 -17.75
N PRO A 168 -9.51 -12.54 -18.69
CA PRO A 168 -9.84 -13.92 -18.34
C PRO A 168 -8.75 -14.60 -17.50
N ALA A 169 -7.47 -14.45 -17.84
CA ALA A 169 -6.36 -15.02 -17.08
C ALA A 169 -6.27 -14.42 -15.66
N PHE A 170 -6.46 -13.11 -15.52
CA PHE A 170 -6.50 -12.45 -14.23
C PHE A 170 -7.66 -12.94 -13.35
N VAL A 171 -8.87 -13.07 -13.90
CA VAL A 171 -10.04 -13.61 -13.19
C VAL A 171 -9.83 -15.08 -12.84
N ALA A 172 -9.33 -15.90 -13.78
CA ALA A 172 -9.04 -17.29 -13.51
C ALA A 172 -8.03 -17.47 -12.37
N TRP A 173 -7.00 -16.64 -12.32
CA TRP A 173 -6.05 -16.61 -11.21
C TRP A 173 -6.73 -16.24 -9.88
N LEU A 174 -7.60 -15.22 -9.84
CA LEU A 174 -8.35 -14.87 -8.62
C LEU A 174 -9.23 -16.03 -8.14
N VAL A 175 -9.94 -16.68 -9.07
CA VAL A 175 -10.77 -17.85 -8.75
C VAL A 175 -9.91 -19.02 -8.26
N ALA A 176 -8.79 -19.30 -8.92
CA ALA A 176 -7.88 -20.37 -8.52
C ALA A 176 -7.35 -20.16 -7.10
N THR A 177 -6.90 -18.96 -6.79
CA THR A 177 -6.24 -18.69 -5.49
C THR A 177 -7.24 -18.47 -4.36
N LEU A 178 -8.33 -17.77 -4.59
CA LEU A 178 -9.27 -17.39 -3.52
C LEU A 178 -10.39 -18.44 -3.32
N VAL A 179 -10.63 -19.32 -4.32
CA VAL A 179 -11.72 -20.29 -4.25
C VAL A 179 -11.21 -21.71 -4.39
N LEU A 180 -10.54 -22.06 -5.52
CA LEU A 180 -10.19 -23.45 -5.81
C LEU A 180 -9.13 -24.03 -4.87
N ILE A 181 -8.11 -23.28 -4.50
CA ILE A 181 -7.09 -23.74 -3.55
C ILE A 181 -7.69 -23.95 -2.15
N PRO A 182 -8.44 -23.00 -1.54
CA PRO A 182 -9.13 -23.25 -0.28
C PRO A 182 -10.09 -24.43 -0.32
N LEU A 183 -10.84 -24.59 -1.41
CA LEU A 183 -11.75 -25.74 -1.60
C LEU A 183 -10.97 -27.06 -1.65
N ALA A 184 -9.95 -27.16 -2.50
CA ALA A 184 -9.14 -28.36 -2.68
C ALA A 184 -8.36 -28.77 -1.42
N THR A 185 -8.09 -27.84 -0.53
CA THR A 185 -7.39 -28.08 0.74
C THR A 185 -8.32 -28.29 1.93
N GLY A 186 -9.65 -28.37 1.70
CA GLY A 186 -10.65 -28.56 2.74
C GLY A 186 -10.77 -27.39 3.70
N ARG A 187 -10.33 -26.19 3.30
CA ARG A 187 -10.36 -25.01 4.16
C ARG A 187 -11.67 -24.23 4.06
N LEU A 188 -12.39 -24.35 2.94
CA LEU A 188 -13.68 -23.69 2.76
C LEU A 188 -14.77 -24.30 3.67
N ASP A 189 -14.68 -25.60 3.99
CA ASP A 189 -15.69 -26.29 4.81
C ASP A 189 -15.52 -26.00 6.30
N GLN A 190 -14.31 -25.62 6.76
CA GLN A 190 -14.00 -25.38 8.19
C GLN A 190 -14.44 -24.02 8.68
N ALA A 191 -14.68 -23.13 7.77
CA ALA A 191 -15.10 -21.79 8.12
C ALA A 191 -16.48 -21.60 7.54
N SER A 192 -17.42 -21.21 8.33
CA SER A 192 -18.76 -20.70 8.03
C SER A 192 -18.92 -20.12 6.60
N GLY A 193 -18.42 -20.82 5.57
CA GLY A 193 -18.67 -20.58 4.17
C GLY A 193 -17.83 -19.48 3.50
N ALA A 194 -18.32 -19.04 2.36
CA ALA A 194 -17.73 -18.03 1.47
C ALA A 194 -17.33 -16.69 2.11
N TRP A 195 -17.70 -16.47 3.36
CA TRP A 195 -17.45 -15.24 4.11
C TRP A 195 -15.97 -15.03 4.47
N ILE A 196 -15.16 -16.10 4.58
CA ILE A 196 -13.70 -15.94 4.84
C ILE A 196 -13.00 -15.14 3.74
N ILE A 197 -13.47 -15.20 2.50
CA ILE A 197 -12.92 -14.39 1.41
C ILE A 197 -13.15 -12.90 1.70
N LEU A 198 -14.23 -12.58 2.41
CA LEU A 198 -14.59 -11.22 2.80
C LEU A 198 -13.97 -10.80 4.14
N GLU A 199 -13.44 -11.77 4.91
CA GLU A 199 -12.85 -11.60 6.24
C GLU A 199 -11.36 -12.00 6.26
N PRO A 200 -10.48 -11.21 5.64
CA PRO A 200 -9.05 -11.55 5.52
C PRO A 200 -8.30 -11.57 6.85
N SER A 201 -8.86 -11.02 7.92
CA SER A 201 -8.33 -11.13 9.28
C SER A 201 -8.27 -12.58 9.78
N ASN A 202 -9.19 -13.43 9.30
CA ASN A 202 -9.28 -14.85 9.65
C ASN A 202 -8.68 -15.74 8.54
N GLY A 203 -7.70 -15.23 7.78
CA GLY A 203 -7.11 -15.92 6.66
C GLY A 203 -6.75 -17.39 6.93
N TYR A 204 -6.79 -18.22 5.90
CA TYR A 204 -6.48 -19.64 6.05
C TYR A 204 -5.09 -19.88 6.60
N ALA A 205 -4.98 -20.57 7.73
CA ALA A 205 -3.71 -21.00 8.30
C ALA A 205 -3.09 -22.11 7.48
N PHE A 206 -2.17 -21.78 6.59
CA PHE A 206 -1.35 -22.73 5.86
C PHE A 206 0.06 -22.81 6.48
N ALA A 207 0.62 -24.03 6.53
CA ALA A 207 2.04 -24.20 6.85
C ALA A 207 2.92 -23.51 5.77
N ASN A 208 2.46 -23.49 4.53
CA ASN A 208 3.09 -22.74 3.45
C ASN A 208 2.57 -21.29 3.44
N ARG A 209 3.44 -20.35 3.72
CA ARG A 209 3.15 -18.93 3.85
C ARG A 209 2.67 -18.27 2.55
N TYR A 210 3.16 -18.75 1.40
CA TYR A 210 2.66 -18.28 0.11
C TYR A 210 1.21 -18.65 -0.10
N LEU A 211 0.79 -19.84 0.35
CA LEU A 211 -0.63 -20.21 0.32
C LEU A 211 -1.45 -19.28 1.21
N GLY A 212 -0.97 -18.96 2.42
CA GLY A 212 -1.62 -17.98 3.30
C GLY A 212 -1.77 -16.61 2.66
N LEU A 213 -0.72 -16.13 1.96
CA LEU A 213 -0.76 -14.85 1.26
C LEU A 213 -1.70 -14.88 0.06
N MET A 214 -1.56 -15.90 -0.82
CA MET A 214 -2.27 -15.94 -2.11
C MET A 214 -3.75 -16.30 -1.99
N THR A 215 -4.17 -16.87 -0.88
CA THR A 215 -5.58 -17.19 -0.58
C THR A 215 -6.27 -16.12 0.27
N ASN A 216 -5.55 -15.06 0.66
CA ASN A 216 -6.10 -14.03 1.52
C ASN A 216 -6.99 -13.05 0.74
N GLY A 217 -8.16 -12.76 1.31
CA GLY A 217 -9.18 -11.87 0.71
C GLY A 217 -8.74 -10.40 0.51
N LEU A 218 -7.61 -9.96 1.10
CA LEU A 218 -7.03 -8.64 0.83
C LEU A 218 -6.77 -8.39 -0.66
N ILE A 219 -6.52 -9.46 -1.42
CA ILE A 219 -6.31 -9.41 -2.87
C ILE A 219 -7.55 -8.85 -3.60
N LEU A 220 -8.76 -9.02 -3.04
CA LEU A 220 -9.98 -8.47 -3.61
C LEU A 220 -9.99 -6.94 -3.64
N LEU A 221 -9.27 -6.26 -2.73
CA LEU A 221 -9.14 -4.81 -2.78
C LEU A 221 -8.38 -4.36 -4.03
N PHE A 222 -7.28 -5.04 -4.38
CA PHE A 222 -6.58 -4.78 -5.65
C PHE A 222 -7.49 -5.07 -6.85
N ALA A 223 -8.22 -6.18 -6.81
CA ALA A 223 -9.14 -6.55 -7.88
C ALA A 223 -10.28 -5.52 -8.05
N ALA A 224 -10.83 -5.02 -6.94
CA ALA A 224 -11.80 -3.93 -6.95
C ALA A 224 -11.20 -2.64 -7.55
N GLY A 225 -9.95 -2.32 -7.19
CA GLY A 225 -9.22 -1.21 -7.82
C GLY A 225 -9.05 -1.38 -9.32
N VAL A 226 -8.72 -2.58 -9.81
CA VAL A 226 -8.67 -2.90 -11.26
C VAL A 226 -10.04 -2.70 -11.91
N ALA A 227 -11.12 -3.17 -11.28
CA ALA A 227 -12.49 -2.99 -11.77
C ALA A 227 -12.87 -1.50 -11.85
N ILE A 228 -12.53 -0.71 -10.82
CA ILE A 228 -12.71 0.75 -10.84
C ILE A 228 -11.94 1.37 -12.02
N GLY A 229 -10.72 0.91 -12.29
CA GLY A 229 -9.93 1.35 -13.44
C GLY A 229 -10.62 1.06 -14.77
N ALA A 230 -11.24 -0.12 -14.91
CA ALA A 230 -12.01 -0.50 -16.08
C ALA A 230 -13.25 0.41 -16.27
N ILE A 231 -14.00 0.66 -15.18
CA ILE A 231 -15.16 1.56 -15.20
C ILE A 231 -14.73 2.99 -15.56
N TYR A 232 -13.68 3.51 -14.93
CA TYR A 232 -13.17 4.86 -15.19
C TYR A 232 -12.80 5.09 -16.67
N HIS A 233 -12.24 4.07 -17.35
CA HIS A 233 -11.84 4.13 -18.74
C HIS A 233 -12.91 3.64 -19.71
N SER A 234 -14.05 3.16 -19.22
CA SER A 234 -15.18 2.78 -20.05
C SER A 234 -15.92 4.01 -20.58
N ARG A 235 -16.90 3.75 -21.44
CA ARG A 235 -17.86 4.77 -21.93
C ARG A 235 -18.90 5.16 -20.88
N TRP A 236 -18.92 4.47 -19.75
CA TRP A 236 -19.85 4.79 -18.67
C TRP A 236 -19.48 6.14 -18.07
N ALA A 237 -20.39 7.08 -18.17
CA ALA A 237 -20.26 8.39 -17.56
C ALA A 237 -21.60 8.75 -16.91
N ILE A 238 -21.54 9.23 -15.68
CA ILE A 238 -22.69 9.88 -15.07
C ILE A 238 -22.64 11.34 -15.54
N ALA A 239 -23.54 11.68 -16.43
CA ALA A 239 -23.58 13.04 -17.03
C ALA A 239 -24.02 14.10 -15.99
N ASN A 240 -24.76 13.71 -14.97
CA ASN A 240 -25.25 14.61 -13.93
C ASN A 240 -24.17 14.85 -12.86
N VAL A 241 -23.49 15.97 -12.98
CA VAL A 241 -22.43 16.39 -12.05
C VAL A 241 -22.96 16.64 -10.63
N LEU A 242 -24.17 17.16 -10.49
CA LEU A 242 -24.79 17.35 -9.16
C LEU A 242 -24.98 16.01 -8.46
N LEU A 243 -25.45 14.99 -9.19
CA LEU A 243 -25.56 13.64 -8.64
C LEU A 243 -24.19 13.10 -8.20
N LEU A 244 -23.14 13.29 -9.01
CA LEU A 244 -21.77 12.87 -8.61
C LEU A 244 -21.29 13.58 -7.36
N ARG A 245 -21.56 14.87 -7.20
CA ARG A 245 -21.22 15.60 -5.97
C ARG A 245 -21.97 15.08 -4.76
N ILE A 246 -23.28 14.82 -4.90
CA ILE A 246 -24.09 14.22 -3.82
C ILE A 246 -23.53 12.85 -3.44
N LEU A 247 -23.24 11.99 -4.43
CA LEU A 247 -22.66 10.68 -4.20
C LEU A 247 -21.26 10.78 -3.54
N ALA A 248 -20.44 11.77 -3.90
CA ALA A 248 -19.13 11.98 -3.27
C ALA A 248 -19.28 12.39 -1.81
N VAL A 249 -20.19 13.30 -1.49
CA VAL A 249 -20.49 13.69 -0.10
C VAL A 249 -21.02 12.48 0.68
N ALA A 250 -21.94 11.70 0.10
CA ALA A 250 -22.47 10.51 0.72
C ALA A 250 -21.38 9.44 0.96
N ALA A 251 -20.47 9.24 -0.01
CA ALA A 251 -19.36 8.29 0.14
C ALA A 251 -18.36 8.74 1.22
N VAL A 252 -18.02 10.02 1.30
CA VAL A 252 -17.23 10.57 2.39
C VAL A 252 -17.95 10.41 3.71
N GLY A 253 -19.24 10.73 3.77
CA GLY A 253 -20.07 10.52 4.96
C GLY A 253 -20.10 9.07 5.42
N ALA A 254 -20.18 8.11 4.49
CA ALA A 254 -20.13 6.68 4.80
C ALA A 254 -18.80 6.26 5.43
N VAL A 255 -17.66 6.76 4.90
CA VAL A 255 -16.34 6.50 5.49
C VAL A 255 -16.23 7.11 6.88
N LEU A 256 -16.67 8.35 7.07
CA LEU A 256 -16.64 9.02 8.38
C LEU A 256 -17.55 8.32 9.39
N LEU A 257 -18.74 7.87 8.97
CA LEU A 257 -19.66 7.15 9.81
C LEU A 257 -19.10 5.78 10.20
N GLN A 258 -18.54 5.03 9.24
CA GLN A 258 -17.88 3.76 9.50
C GLN A 258 -16.74 3.92 10.50
N TYR A 259 -15.94 4.98 10.35
CA TYR A 259 -14.85 5.34 11.25
C TYR A 259 -15.38 5.66 12.66
N ALA A 260 -16.37 6.54 12.77
CA ALA A 260 -16.90 7.00 14.05
C ALA A 260 -17.64 5.93 14.82
N LEU A 261 -18.36 5.03 14.13
CA LEU A 261 -19.10 3.94 14.74
C LEU A 261 -18.25 2.69 14.97
N HIS A 262 -16.98 2.66 14.56
CA HIS A 262 -16.13 1.48 14.58
C HIS A 262 -16.78 0.25 13.90
N PHE A 263 -17.60 0.49 12.88
CA PHE A 263 -18.32 -0.54 12.16
C PHE A 263 -17.45 -1.17 11.08
N HIS A 264 -17.19 -2.47 11.19
CA HIS A 264 -16.35 -3.21 10.21
C HIS A 264 -15.03 -2.53 9.89
N VAL A 265 -14.26 -2.11 10.90
CA VAL A 265 -13.02 -1.33 10.78
C VAL A 265 -11.75 -2.19 10.59
N TRP A 266 -11.91 -3.45 10.21
CA TRP A 266 -10.80 -4.35 9.88
C TRP A 266 -10.44 -4.26 8.39
N HIS A 267 -9.40 -4.99 8.00
CA HIS A 267 -8.98 -5.08 6.60
C HIS A 267 -9.96 -5.90 5.76
N GLY A 268 -10.14 -5.51 4.49
CA GLY A 268 -10.79 -6.32 3.48
C GLY A 268 -11.98 -5.68 2.80
N ILE A 269 -12.45 -6.35 1.73
CA ILE A 269 -13.53 -5.84 0.90
C ILE A 269 -14.88 -5.79 1.65
N GLY A 270 -15.12 -6.70 2.59
CA GLY A 270 -16.29 -6.74 3.47
C GLY A 270 -16.20 -5.79 4.66
N HIS A 271 -15.08 -5.12 4.84
CA HIS A 271 -14.80 -4.17 5.92
C HIS A 271 -14.58 -2.77 5.36
N TRP A 272 -13.38 -2.22 5.43
CA TRP A 272 -13.10 -0.90 4.86
C TRP A 272 -13.39 -0.80 3.37
N GLY A 273 -13.30 -1.90 2.63
CA GLY A 273 -13.66 -1.95 1.22
C GLY A 273 -15.11 -1.55 0.93
N LEU A 274 -16.04 -1.71 1.89
CA LEU A 274 -17.46 -1.34 1.73
C LEU A 274 -17.64 0.16 1.44
N SER A 275 -16.93 1.02 2.15
CA SER A 275 -17.03 2.48 1.97
C SER A 275 -15.93 3.04 1.07
N LEU A 276 -14.72 2.48 1.11
CA LEU A 276 -13.59 3.00 0.31
C LEU A 276 -13.72 2.69 -1.17
N THR A 277 -14.31 1.54 -1.55
CA THR A 277 -14.51 1.20 -2.97
C THR A 277 -15.45 2.19 -3.66
N PRO A 278 -16.67 2.46 -3.17
CA PRO A 278 -17.52 3.48 -3.75
C PRO A 278 -16.91 4.89 -3.63
N LEU A 279 -16.21 5.23 -2.54
CA LEU A 279 -15.51 6.51 -2.41
C LEU A 279 -14.52 6.70 -3.57
N LEU A 280 -13.61 5.75 -3.79
CA LEU A 280 -12.60 5.85 -4.84
C LEU A 280 -13.26 5.97 -6.22
N LEU A 281 -14.28 5.15 -6.49
CA LEU A 281 -15.01 5.18 -7.76
C LEU A 281 -15.64 6.56 -8.02
N VAL A 282 -16.40 7.06 -7.06
CA VAL A 282 -17.15 8.33 -7.23
C VAL A 282 -16.21 9.52 -7.31
N VAL A 283 -15.16 9.56 -6.49
CA VAL A 283 -14.15 10.63 -6.54
C VAL A 283 -13.45 10.66 -7.89
N LEU A 284 -13.12 9.49 -8.46
CA LEU A 284 -12.52 9.41 -9.79
C LEU A 284 -13.49 9.82 -10.90
N MET A 285 -14.76 9.41 -10.82
CA MET A 285 -15.78 9.80 -11.80
C MET A 285 -16.05 11.31 -11.73
N LEU A 286 -16.08 11.88 -10.54
CA LEU A 286 -16.24 13.33 -10.36
C LEU A 286 -15.01 14.08 -10.91
N HIS A 287 -13.78 13.59 -10.64
CA HIS A 287 -12.56 14.17 -11.21
C HIS A 287 -12.52 14.09 -12.75
N LYS A 288 -13.10 13.03 -13.34
CA LYS A 288 -13.23 12.89 -14.79
C LYS A 288 -14.21 13.91 -15.40
N SER A 289 -15.28 14.23 -14.68
CA SER A 289 -16.37 15.13 -15.13
C SER A 289 -16.05 16.60 -14.84
N GLU A 290 -15.34 16.87 -13.75
CA GLU A 290 -14.95 18.20 -13.32
C GLU A 290 -13.47 18.23 -12.97
N ASN A 291 -12.79 19.30 -13.34
CA ASN A 291 -11.40 19.52 -12.90
C ASN A 291 -11.39 20.04 -11.45
N ILE A 292 -11.53 19.11 -10.49
CA ILE A 292 -11.51 19.46 -9.07
C ILE A 292 -10.13 20.01 -8.69
N ARG A 293 -10.10 21.23 -8.21
CA ARG A 293 -8.87 21.83 -7.65
C ARG A 293 -8.70 21.41 -6.19
N LEU A 294 -7.70 20.58 -5.94
CA LEU A 294 -7.32 20.19 -4.59
C LEU A 294 -6.17 21.05 -4.06
N PRO A 295 -6.06 21.27 -2.75
CA PRO A 295 -4.95 21.99 -2.14
C PRO A 295 -3.60 21.34 -2.49
N ARG A 296 -2.62 22.14 -2.87
CA ARG A 296 -1.29 21.65 -3.28
C ARG A 296 -0.59 20.85 -2.18
N TRP A 297 -0.76 21.23 -0.93
CA TRP A 297 -0.18 20.50 0.19
C TRP A 297 -0.72 19.07 0.31
N LEU A 298 -2.00 18.85 -0.01
CA LEU A 298 -2.63 17.52 0.03
C LEU A 298 -2.13 16.63 -1.12
N ILE A 299 -1.95 17.20 -2.31
CA ILE A 299 -1.35 16.50 -3.46
C ILE A 299 0.10 16.13 -3.14
N TYR A 300 0.89 17.06 -2.59
CA TYR A 300 2.28 16.83 -2.18
C TYR A 300 2.40 15.74 -1.11
N LEU A 301 1.48 15.71 -0.15
CA LEU A 301 1.41 14.64 0.84
C LEU A 301 1.21 13.25 0.18
N GLY A 302 0.43 13.21 -0.88
CA GLY A 302 0.29 12.01 -1.72
C GLY A 302 1.56 11.64 -2.48
N ASP A 303 2.30 12.63 -2.96
CA ASP A 303 3.57 12.39 -3.64
C ASP A 303 4.60 11.75 -2.72
N ILE A 304 4.70 12.22 -1.47
CA ILE A 304 5.62 11.67 -0.46
C ILE A 304 5.07 10.45 0.28
N SER A 305 3.84 10.01 0.00
CA SER A 305 3.10 9.01 0.77
C SER A 305 3.81 7.66 0.88
N PHE A 306 4.55 7.24 -0.13
CA PHE A 306 5.30 5.98 -0.14
C PHE A 306 6.48 6.04 0.84
N SER A 307 7.30 7.08 0.76
CA SER A 307 8.38 7.32 1.73
C SER A 307 7.84 7.50 3.14
N LEU A 308 6.70 8.22 3.31
CA LEU A 308 6.07 8.42 4.60
C LEU A 308 5.62 7.09 5.22
N TYR A 309 4.99 6.23 4.42
CA TYR A 309 4.56 4.90 4.84
C TYR A 309 5.73 4.00 5.24
N LEU A 310 6.86 4.07 4.55
CA LEU A 310 8.01 3.19 4.83
C LEU A 310 8.88 3.68 5.99
N LEU A 311 9.04 4.99 6.12
CA LEU A 311 10.02 5.56 7.07
C LEU A 311 9.44 5.84 8.45
N HIS A 312 8.12 6.01 8.60
CA HIS A 312 7.56 6.41 9.89
C HIS A 312 7.90 5.46 11.05
N PRO A 313 7.95 4.11 10.90
CA PRO A 313 8.34 3.26 12.01
C PRO A 313 9.81 3.45 12.39
N THR A 314 10.67 3.65 11.39
CA THR A 314 12.10 3.93 11.60
C THR A 314 12.30 5.27 12.33
N ILE A 315 11.54 6.30 11.97
CA ILE A 315 11.60 7.61 12.62
C ILE A 315 11.09 7.54 14.06
N GLN A 316 10.00 6.82 14.30
CA GLN A 316 9.46 6.62 15.64
C GLN A 316 10.42 5.82 16.52
N GLU A 317 11.03 4.75 15.99
CA GLU A 317 12.06 3.99 16.69
C GLU A 317 13.30 4.86 16.99
N GLY A 318 13.77 5.64 16.01
CA GLY A 318 14.88 6.57 16.20
C GLY A 318 14.59 7.65 17.26
N PHE A 319 13.35 8.14 17.28
CA PHE A 319 12.92 9.07 18.31
C PHE A 319 13.03 8.46 19.71
N ASP A 320 12.58 7.22 19.87
CA ASP A 320 12.64 6.54 21.19
C ASP A 320 14.08 6.18 21.59
N VAL A 321 14.86 5.61 20.65
CA VAL A 321 16.22 5.12 20.95
C VAL A 321 17.21 6.30 21.13
N VAL A 322 17.20 7.27 20.22
CA VAL A 322 18.21 8.33 20.21
C VAL A 322 17.85 9.47 21.16
N LEU A 323 16.58 9.86 21.20
CA LEU A 323 16.13 11.02 21.96
C LEU A 323 15.46 10.63 23.29
N GLY A 324 15.11 9.36 23.46
CA GLY A 324 14.40 8.85 24.62
C GLY A 324 15.13 9.05 25.96
N GLY A 325 16.47 9.07 25.98
CA GLY A 325 17.28 9.33 27.17
C GLY A 325 17.57 10.82 27.42
N VAL A 326 17.33 11.68 26.43
CA VAL A 326 17.75 13.11 26.47
C VAL A 326 16.56 14.06 26.65
N LEU A 327 15.43 13.73 26.02
CA LEU A 327 14.26 14.59 26.02
C LEU A 327 13.46 14.51 27.34
N PRO A 328 12.89 15.63 27.80
CA PRO A 328 11.94 15.64 28.93
C PRO A 328 10.71 14.78 28.64
N ASN A 329 10.10 14.21 29.68
CA ASN A 329 8.95 13.31 29.57
C ASN A 329 7.77 13.90 28.77
N PHE A 330 7.49 15.20 28.92
CA PHE A 330 6.38 15.84 28.22
C PHE A 330 6.56 15.90 26.70
N LEU A 331 7.79 15.78 26.19
CA LEU A 331 8.08 15.68 24.75
C LEU A 331 8.07 14.22 24.24
N ARG A 332 8.21 13.23 25.13
CA ARG A 332 8.33 11.81 24.81
C ARG A 332 7.02 11.03 24.88
N THR A 333 6.00 11.61 25.48
CA THR A 333 4.72 10.95 25.72
C THR A 333 3.56 11.85 25.29
N GLY A 334 2.38 11.27 25.21
CA GLY A 334 1.16 12.01 24.92
C GLY A 334 1.08 12.55 23.50
N PHE A 335 0.20 13.52 23.32
CA PHE A 335 -0.03 14.17 22.02
C PHE A 335 1.21 14.91 21.50
N THR A 336 2.08 15.40 22.37
CA THR A 336 3.31 16.09 21.93
C THR A 336 4.22 15.12 21.16
N ALA A 337 4.48 13.94 21.72
CA ALA A 337 5.30 12.91 21.05
C ALA A 337 4.64 12.44 19.73
N LEU A 338 3.33 12.22 19.73
CA LEU A 338 2.57 11.87 18.52
C LEU A 338 2.75 12.93 17.42
N ILE A 339 2.57 14.21 17.74
CA ILE A 339 2.71 15.32 16.78
C ILE A 339 4.16 15.43 16.30
N VAL A 340 5.13 15.43 17.22
CA VAL A 340 6.56 15.56 16.88
C VAL A 340 7.01 14.43 15.97
N THR A 341 6.72 13.19 16.32
CA THR A 341 7.12 12.03 15.49
C THR A 341 6.42 12.00 14.15
N THR A 342 5.17 12.44 14.07
CA THR A 342 4.46 12.60 12.79
C THR A 342 5.12 13.68 11.92
N LEU A 343 5.44 14.84 12.46
CA LEU A 343 6.13 15.91 11.73
C LEU A 343 7.52 15.46 11.26
N LEU A 344 8.30 14.81 12.12
CA LEU A 344 9.60 14.24 11.76
C LEU A 344 9.47 13.20 10.64
N SER A 345 8.43 12.36 10.68
CA SER A 345 8.15 11.38 9.62
C SER A 345 7.81 12.06 8.29
N ILE A 346 7.05 13.14 8.30
CA ILE A 346 6.73 13.93 7.09
C ILE A 346 8.01 14.59 6.53
N LEU A 347 8.85 15.18 7.37
CA LEU A 347 10.11 15.79 6.95
C LEU A 347 11.07 14.76 6.35
N ALA A 348 11.24 13.61 7.01
CA ALA A 348 12.05 12.51 6.51
C ALA A 348 11.51 11.95 5.18
N ALA A 349 10.17 11.83 5.06
CA ALA A 349 9.52 11.40 3.83
C ALA A 349 9.73 12.41 2.69
N ALA A 350 9.65 13.71 2.96
CA ALA A 350 9.93 14.74 1.97
C ALA A 350 11.38 14.67 1.48
N ALA A 351 12.36 14.53 2.39
CA ALA A 351 13.76 14.35 2.02
C ALA A 351 13.97 13.08 1.20
N SER A 352 13.42 11.95 1.64
CA SER A 352 13.48 10.66 0.92
C SER A 352 12.84 10.74 -0.47
N TYR A 353 11.72 11.40 -0.61
CA TYR A 353 11.05 11.59 -1.91
C TYR A 353 11.97 12.31 -2.91
N HIS A 354 12.60 13.40 -2.50
CA HIS A 354 13.46 14.17 -3.39
C HIS A 354 14.77 13.45 -3.70
N ILE A 355 15.38 12.79 -2.71
CA ILE A 355 16.69 12.13 -2.86
C ILE A 355 16.54 10.71 -3.44
N LEU A 356 15.67 9.90 -2.84
CA LEU A 356 15.56 8.48 -3.19
C LEU A 356 14.55 8.26 -4.31
N GLU A 357 13.28 8.71 -4.16
CA GLU A 357 12.28 8.39 -5.18
C GLU A 357 12.54 9.10 -6.50
N ARG A 358 12.79 10.41 -6.47
CA ARG A 358 13.08 11.20 -7.68
C ARG A 358 14.52 11.08 -8.18
N GLY A 359 15.47 10.75 -7.29
CA GLY A 359 16.88 10.56 -7.65
C GLY A 359 17.23 9.11 -7.93
N LEU A 360 17.45 8.33 -6.86
CA LEU A 360 17.96 6.95 -6.94
C LEU A 360 17.01 6.01 -7.71
N CYS A 361 15.72 6.01 -7.38
CA CYS A 361 14.76 5.12 -8.05
C CYS A 361 14.66 5.40 -9.55
N GLU A 362 14.69 6.68 -9.93
CA GLU A 362 14.68 7.08 -11.33
C GLU A 362 15.97 6.66 -12.05
N TYR A 363 17.14 6.81 -11.41
CA TYR A 363 18.42 6.32 -11.93
C TYR A 363 18.42 4.80 -12.14
N VAL A 364 17.98 4.04 -11.11
CA VAL A 364 17.89 2.57 -11.20
C VAL A 364 16.91 2.16 -12.31
N ARG A 365 15.74 2.84 -12.40
CA ARG A 365 14.76 2.58 -13.45
C ARG A 365 15.36 2.75 -14.84
N ARG A 366 16.08 3.85 -15.09
CA ARG A 366 16.72 4.13 -16.39
C ARG A 366 17.77 3.10 -16.73
N ARG A 367 18.63 2.75 -15.78
CA ARG A 367 19.69 1.74 -15.97
C ARG A 367 19.11 0.37 -16.30
N LEU A 368 18.11 -0.10 -15.53
CA LEU A 368 17.47 -1.38 -15.79
C LEU A 368 16.74 -1.41 -17.14
N ARG A 369 16.06 -0.32 -17.51
CA ARG A 369 15.40 -0.22 -18.83
C ARG A 369 16.40 -0.26 -19.97
N HIS A 370 17.52 0.43 -19.86
CA HIS A 370 18.58 0.39 -20.84
C HIS A 370 19.15 -1.02 -20.99
N TRP A 371 19.47 -1.65 -19.87
CA TRP A 371 20.09 -2.99 -19.85
C TRP A 371 19.14 -4.09 -20.37
N VAL A 372 17.86 -4.10 -19.94
CA VAL A 372 16.93 -5.18 -20.29
C VAL A 372 16.22 -4.94 -21.63
N LEU A 373 15.88 -3.69 -21.96
CA LEU A 373 15.07 -3.37 -23.13
C LEU A 373 15.86 -2.78 -24.29
N GLY A 374 17.13 -2.45 -24.08
CA GLY A 374 17.99 -1.83 -25.10
C GLY A 374 17.46 -0.46 -25.57
N LYS A 375 16.62 0.20 -24.79
CA LYS A 375 16.11 1.53 -25.12
C LYS A 375 17.16 2.58 -24.78
N PRO A 376 17.50 3.51 -25.71
CA PRO A 376 18.22 4.72 -25.36
C PRO A 376 17.46 5.44 -24.24
N ASP A 377 18.18 6.09 -23.32
CA ASP A 377 17.56 7.02 -22.40
C ASP A 377 16.68 7.97 -23.22
N ASP A 378 15.37 7.94 -23.02
CA ASP A 378 14.49 8.96 -23.57
C ASP A 378 15.09 10.30 -23.13
N ALA A 379 15.50 11.06 -24.11
CA ALA A 379 16.35 12.24 -24.01
C ALA A 379 16.12 13.00 -22.72
N ALA A 380 17.20 13.37 -22.09
CA ALA A 380 17.26 14.23 -20.94
C ALA A 380 16.09 15.21 -20.91
N VAL A 381 15.07 14.86 -20.13
CA VAL A 381 14.19 15.87 -19.58
C VAL A 381 15.08 16.62 -18.63
N ALA A 382 15.59 17.75 -19.13
CA ALA A 382 16.39 18.68 -18.39
C ALA A 382 15.74 18.88 -17.03
N LEU A 383 16.51 18.61 -15.98
CA LEU A 383 16.14 19.04 -14.64
C LEU A 383 15.71 20.52 -14.75
N PRO A 384 14.54 20.90 -14.27
CA PRO A 384 14.22 22.31 -14.20
C PRO A 384 15.35 22.96 -13.38
N LYS A 385 16.02 23.94 -13.98
CA LYS A 385 17.01 24.77 -13.29
C LYS A 385 16.35 25.32 -12.03
N PRO A 386 17.02 25.26 -10.88
CA PRO A 386 16.51 25.91 -9.68
C PRO A 386 16.32 27.39 -9.98
N ALA A 387 15.10 27.88 -9.76
CA ALA A 387 14.80 29.31 -9.73
C ALA A 387 15.06 29.84 -8.33
#